data_91e8b4710c2faeaaf8fe76eeda7e3f3b
#
_entry.id   91e8b4710c2faeaaf8fe76eeda7e3f3b
#
_cell.length_a   1.000
_cell.length_b   1.000
_cell.length_c   1.000
_cell.angle_alpha   90.00
_cell.angle_beta   90.00
_cell.angle_gamma   90.00
#
_symmetry.space_group_name_H-M   'P 1'
#
loop_
_entity.id
_entity.type
_entity.pdbx_description
1 polymer ?
#
loop_
_entity_poly.entity_id
_entity_poly.type
_entity_poly.pdbx_seq_one_letter_code
_entity_poly.pdbx_strand_id
1 'polypeptide(L)'
;MSRKIAVIGECMIELSQKGADVQRGFGGDTLNTSVYIARQVDAAALSVHYVTALGTDSFSQQMLESWQGENVDTSLTQRMENRLPGLYYIETDSTGERTFYYWRNEAAAKFWLESEQSAAICEELATFDYLYLSGISLAILSPASRDKLLSLLRECRANGGKVIFDNNYRPRLWSSKEETQQVYQQMLECTNIAFLTLDDEDALWGEKPVAEVIARTHAA
;
A
#
# COMPACT_ATOMS: atom_id res chain seq x y z
N MET A 1 -16.90 15.84 13.75
CA MET A 1 -15.63 15.84 13.00
C MET A 1 -15.73 14.81 11.90
N SER A 2 -15.18 15.07 10.73
CA SER A 2 -15.05 14.09 9.63
C SER A 2 -14.19 12.92 10.12
N ARG A 3 -14.55 11.68 9.75
CA ARG A 3 -13.69 10.52 9.95
C ARG A 3 -12.48 10.61 9.02
N LYS A 4 -11.40 9.93 9.39
CA LYS A 4 -10.17 9.89 8.61
C LYS A 4 -9.80 8.45 8.24
N ILE A 5 -9.49 8.22 6.98
CA ILE A 5 -8.85 6.99 6.53
C ILE A 5 -7.48 7.31 5.93
N ALA A 6 -6.45 6.59 6.38
CA ALA A 6 -5.15 6.61 5.74
C ALA A 6 -4.97 5.33 4.92
N VAL A 7 -4.57 5.51 3.67
CA VAL A 7 -4.21 4.41 2.76
C VAL A 7 -2.71 4.43 2.58
N ILE A 8 -2.04 3.37 3.06
CA ILE A 8 -0.57 3.29 3.18
C ILE A 8 -0.01 2.38 2.10
N GLY A 9 0.88 2.89 1.24
CA GLY A 9 1.50 2.04 0.23
C GLY A 9 2.35 2.77 -0.78
N GLU A 10 2.55 2.16 -1.95
CA GLU A 10 3.36 2.70 -3.03
C GLU A 10 2.52 2.99 -4.27
N CYS A 11 2.74 4.17 -4.84
CA CYS A 11 2.35 4.48 -6.21
C CYS A 11 3.61 4.63 -7.05
N MET A 12 3.57 4.10 -8.27
CA MET A 12 4.68 4.09 -9.21
C MET A 12 4.31 4.82 -10.50
N ILE A 13 5.34 5.25 -11.24
CA ILE A 13 5.19 5.65 -12.63
C ILE A 13 4.87 4.40 -13.44
N GLU A 14 3.77 4.42 -14.17
CA GLU A 14 3.39 3.40 -15.13
C GLU A 14 3.80 3.82 -16.53
N LEU A 15 4.54 2.98 -17.21
CA LEU A 15 4.77 3.06 -18.64
C LEU A 15 4.10 1.87 -19.31
N SER A 16 3.23 2.09 -20.28
CA SER A 16 2.56 1.01 -21.00
C SER A 16 2.73 1.15 -22.51
N GLN A 17 3.05 0.06 -23.16
CA GLN A 17 3.18 0.03 -24.62
C GLN A 17 1.79 0.13 -25.26
N LYS A 18 1.67 1.03 -26.25
CA LYS A 18 0.45 1.19 -27.03
C LYS A 18 0.81 1.32 -28.52
N GLY A 19 0.91 0.19 -29.20
CA GLY A 19 1.45 0.13 -30.55
C GLY A 19 2.93 0.48 -30.59
N ALA A 20 3.31 1.53 -31.34
CA ALA A 20 4.67 2.05 -31.38
C ALA A 20 4.99 3.08 -30.28
N ASP A 21 3.97 3.56 -29.54
CA ASP A 21 4.11 4.59 -28.53
C ASP A 21 4.18 4.00 -27.12
N VAL A 22 4.71 4.78 -26.19
CA VAL A 22 4.69 4.49 -24.75
C VAL A 22 3.78 5.49 -24.07
N GLN A 23 2.70 4.99 -23.49
CA GLN A 23 1.79 5.77 -22.68
C GLN A 23 2.29 5.82 -21.24
N ARG A 24 2.20 6.99 -20.61
CA ARG A 24 2.56 7.18 -19.21
C ARG A 24 1.31 7.37 -18.35
N GLY A 25 1.33 6.74 -17.19
CA GLY A 25 0.33 6.87 -16.13
C GLY A 25 0.96 6.76 -14.76
N PHE A 26 0.10 6.67 -13.74
CA PHE A 26 0.49 6.37 -12.37
C PHE A 26 -0.38 5.23 -11.87
N GLY A 27 0.22 4.27 -11.17
CA GLY A 27 -0.50 3.10 -10.70
C GLY A 27 0.08 2.52 -9.41
N GLY A 28 -0.79 1.87 -8.67
CA GLY A 28 -0.51 1.16 -7.43
C GLY A 28 -1.83 0.68 -6.83
N ASP A 29 -1.84 -0.49 -6.23
CA ASP A 29 -3.03 -1.10 -5.61
C ASP A 29 -3.65 -0.18 -4.55
N THR A 30 -2.82 0.34 -3.65
CA THR A 30 -3.25 1.25 -2.58
C THR A 30 -3.67 2.62 -3.10
N LEU A 31 -2.98 3.16 -4.13
CA LEU A 31 -3.45 4.39 -4.76
C LEU A 31 -4.84 4.20 -5.38
N ASN A 32 -5.04 3.13 -6.13
CA ASN A 32 -6.34 2.83 -6.71
C ASN A 32 -7.43 2.77 -5.63
N THR A 33 -7.15 2.07 -4.51
CA THR A 33 -8.05 2.01 -3.37
C THR A 33 -8.38 3.41 -2.84
N SER A 34 -7.38 4.28 -2.63
CA SER A 34 -7.61 5.64 -2.11
C SER A 34 -8.46 6.49 -3.06
N VAL A 35 -8.17 6.45 -4.35
CA VAL A 35 -8.93 7.19 -5.38
C VAL A 35 -10.38 6.71 -5.46
N TYR A 36 -10.59 5.38 -5.48
CA TYR A 36 -11.95 4.85 -5.55
C TYR A 36 -12.75 5.10 -4.27
N ILE A 37 -12.13 5.08 -3.09
CA ILE A 37 -12.80 5.51 -1.86
C ILE A 37 -13.17 7.00 -1.96
N ALA A 38 -12.23 7.87 -2.32
CA ALA A 38 -12.46 9.32 -2.42
C ALA A 38 -13.60 9.68 -3.39
N ARG A 39 -13.74 8.93 -4.50
CA ARG A 39 -14.83 9.11 -5.46
C ARG A 39 -16.20 8.65 -4.95
N GLN A 40 -16.25 7.78 -3.94
CA GLN A 40 -17.50 7.18 -3.43
C GLN A 40 -18.02 7.84 -2.14
N VAL A 41 -17.19 8.64 -1.47
CA VAL A 41 -17.53 9.23 -0.18
C VAL A 41 -17.71 10.75 -0.29
N ASP A 42 -18.53 11.30 0.63
CA ASP A 42 -18.52 12.73 0.87
C ASP A 42 -17.31 13.09 1.73
N ALA A 43 -16.43 13.97 1.23
CA ALA A 43 -15.24 14.42 1.93
C ALA A 43 -15.55 15.07 3.30
N ALA A 44 -16.75 15.61 3.48
CA ALA A 44 -17.21 16.13 4.77
C ALA A 44 -17.48 15.01 5.79
N ALA A 45 -17.78 13.79 5.32
CA ALA A 45 -18.02 12.62 6.16
C ALA A 45 -16.76 11.78 6.39
N LEU A 46 -15.92 11.59 5.36
CA LEU A 46 -14.69 10.81 5.42
C LEU A 46 -13.61 11.46 4.57
N SER A 47 -12.50 11.88 5.18
CA SER A 47 -11.31 12.35 4.46
C SER A 47 -10.37 11.19 4.16
N VAL A 48 -9.89 11.10 2.91
CA VAL A 48 -8.99 10.04 2.44
C VAL A 48 -7.59 10.60 2.30
N HIS A 49 -6.64 10.03 3.04
CA HIS A 49 -5.23 10.44 3.05
C HIS A 49 -4.38 9.35 2.43
N TYR A 50 -3.46 9.72 1.54
CA TYR A 50 -2.50 8.77 0.98
C TYR A 50 -1.13 8.92 1.65
N VAL A 51 -0.66 7.84 2.27
CA VAL A 51 0.57 7.80 3.06
C VAL A 51 1.65 7.04 2.31
N THR A 52 2.68 7.77 1.89
CA THR A 52 3.81 7.24 1.14
C THR A 52 4.98 8.23 1.20
N ALA A 53 6.03 7.94 0.45
CA ALA A 53 7.06 8.93 0.15
C ALA A 53 7.30 9.02 -1.36
N LEU A 54 7.58 10.22 -1.82
CA LEU A 54 7.92 10.57 -3.20
C LEU A 54 9.24 11.35 -3.25
N GLY A 55 9.78 11.54 -4.43
CA GLY A 55 10.90 12.45 -4.68
C GLY A 55 10.47 13.91 -4.75
N THR A 56 11.43 14.78 -5.08
CA THR A 56 11.19 16.21 -5.37
C THR A 56 11.17 16.51 -6.86
N ASP A 57 11.23 15.49 -7.69
CA ASP A 57 11.23 15.55 -9.16
C ASP A 57 9.84 15.89 -9.73
N SER A 58 9.80 16.15 -11.03
CA SER A 58 8.59 16.55 -11.75
C SER A 58 7.52 15.45 -11.81
N PHE A 59 7.89 14.16 -11.82
CA PHE A 59 6.91 13.06 -11.76
C PHE A 59 6.25 12.99 -10.40
N SER A 60 7.04 13.09 -9.34
CA SER A 60 6.53 13.16 -7.97
C SER A 60 5.55 14.31 -7.76
N GLN A 61 5.84 15.48 -8.38
CA GLN A 61 4.93 16.62 -8.32
C GLN A 61 3.60 16.35 -9.06
N GLN A 62 3.68 15.77 -10.26
CA GLN A 62 2.49 15.41 -11.05
C GLN A 62 1.63 14.34 -10.36
N MET A 63 2.26 13.40 -9.65
CA MET A 63 1.54 12.41 -8.82
C MET A 63 0.70 13.10 -7.75
N LEU A 64 1.29 14.02 -6.98
CA LEU A 64 0.57 14.78 -5.94
C LEU A 64 -0.60 15.56 -6.53
N GLU A 65 -0.37 16.30 -7.62
CA GLU A 65 -1.42 17.07 -8.29
C GLU A 65 -2.57 16.19 -8.79
N SER A 66 -2.24 15.02 -9.35
CA SER A 66 -3.22 14.03 -9.80
C SER A 66 -4.06 13.50 -8.63
N TRP A 67 -3.45 13.18 -7.49
CA TRP A 67 -4.16 12.64 -6.33
C TRP A 67 -5.03 13.71 -5.66
N GLN A 68 -4.53 14.93 -5.53
CA GLN A 68 -5.30 16.08 -5.03
C GLN A 68 -6.51 16.38 -5.92
N GLY A 69 -6.37 16.23 -7.25
CA GLY A 69 -7.47 16.34 -8.20
C GLY A 69 -8.56 15.28 -8.01
N GLU A 70 -8.24 14.16 -7.38
CA GLU A 70 -9.17 13.09 -6.99
C GLU A 70 -9.68 13.23 -5.53
N ASN A 71 -9.46 14.38 -4.88
CA ASN A 71 -9.83 14.64 -3.49
C ASN A 71 -9.11 13.69 -2.49
N VAL A 72 -7.92 13.23 -2.81
CA VAL A 72 -7.04 12.50 -1.89
C VAL A 72 -6.10 13.50 -1.21
N ASP A 73 -6.12 13.52 0.11
CA ASP A 73 -5.24 14.35 0.92
C ASP A 73 -3.81 13.80 0.88
N THR A 74 -2.86 14.66 0.54
CA THR A 74 -1.43 14.35 0.40
C THR A 74 -0.56 14.94 1.50
N SER A 75 -1.15 15.50 2.55
CA SER A 75 -0.41 16.15 3.66
C SER A 75 0.55 15.21 4.38
N LEU A 76 0.26 13.91 4.39
CA LEU A 76 1.11 12.86 4.97
C LEU A 76 2.02 12.17 3.95
N THR A 77 2.06 12.67 2.70
CA THR A 77 3.01 12.19 1.68
C THR A 77 4.35 12.91 1.85
N GLN A 78 5.39 12.16 2.18
CA GLN A 78 6.73 12.72 2.39
C GLN A 78 7.44 13.03 1.08
N ARG A 79 8.35 14.01 1.11
CA ARG A 79 9.21 14.41 -0.02
C ARG A 79 10.67 14.15 0.34
N MET A 80 11.36 13.33 -0.46
CA MET A 80 12.75 12.92 -0.25
C MET A 80 13.62 13.41 -1.41
N GLU A 81 14.57 14.30 -1.14
CA GLU A 81 15.42 14.93 -2.19
C GLU A 81 16.27 13.93 -2.96
N ASN A 82 16.70 12.85 -2.30
CA ASN A 82 17.62 11.88 -2.88
C ASN A 82 16.94 10.58 -3.34
N ARG A 83 15.60 10.60 -3.52
CA ARG A 83 14.82 9.44 -3.92
C ARG A 83 13.86 9.80 -5.04
N LEU A 84 13.45 8.79 -5.80
CA LEU A 84 12.47 8.91 -6.88
C LEU A 84 11.31 7.94 -6.63
N PRO A 85 10.16 8.14 -7.28
CA PRO A 85 9.11 7.11 -7.30
C PRO A 85 9.62 5.84 -7.97
N GLY A 86 9.03 4.70 -7.62
CA GLY A 86 9.21 3.48 -8.38
C GLY A 86 8.63 3.63 -9.81
N LEU A 87 9.11 2.79 -10.71
CA LEU A 87 8.63 2.75 -12.09
C LEU A 87 8.34 1.29 -12.47
N TYR A 88 7.28 1.07 -13.25
CA TYR A 88 7.09 -0.18 -13.95
C TYR A 88 6.70 0.04 -15.41
N TYR A 89 7.04 -0.92 -16.24
CA TYR A 89 6.70 -0.96 -17.66
C TYR A 89 5.83 -2.18 -17.95
N ILE A 90 4.76 -1.94 -18.69
CA ILE A 90 3.85 -2.99 -19.16
C ILE A 90 4.10 -3.19 -20.65
N GLU A 91 4.62 -4.34 -20.99
CA GLU A 91 4.70 -4.84 -22.37
C GLU A 91 3.47 -5.71 -22.62
N THR A 92 2.78 -5.46 -23.73
CA THR A 92 1.63 -6.27 -24.15
C THR A 92 1.98 -6.96 -25.46
N ASP A 93 1.95 -8.27 -25.50
CA ASP A 93 2.25 -9.04 -26.69
C ASP A 93 1.08 -9.06 -27.70
N SER A 94 1.28 -9.74 -28.83
CA SER A 94 0.28 -9.84 -29.90
C SER A 94 -0.99 -10.62 -29.49
N THR A 95 -0.96 -11.38 -28.39
CA THR A 95 -2.11 -12.12 -27.83
C THR A 95 -2.85 -11.32 -26.76
N GLY A 96 -2.33 -10.16 -26.35
CA GLY A 96 -2.86 -9.33 -25.28
C GLY A 96 -2.34 -9.71 -23.89
N GLU A 97 -1.39 -10.65 -23.79
CA GLU A 97 -0.75 -11.00 -22.54
C GLU A 97 0.20 -9.91 -22.10
N ARG A 98 0.21 -9.62 -20.79
CA ARG A 98 0.96 -8.53 -20.19
C ARG A 98 2.16 -9.04 -19.41
N THR A 99 3.34 -8.48 -19.72
CA THR A 99 4.57 -8.68 -18.95
C THR A 99 4.93 -7.39 -18.23
N PHE A 100 5.29 -7.51 -16.94
CA PHE A 100 5.61 -6.37 -16.09
C PHE A 100 7.08 -6.35 -15.74
N TYR A 101 7.74 -5.21 -15.95
CA TYR A 101 9.13 -4.94 -15.58
C TYR A 101 9.16 -3.83 -14.54
N TYR A 102 9.95 -4.00 -13.46
CA TYR A 102 9.93 -3.09 -12.30
C TYR A 102 11.31 -2.48 -12.03
N TRP A 103 11.35 -1.18 -11.80
CA TRP A 103 12.48 -0.43 -11.26
C TRP A 103 12.01 0.27 -9.99
N ARG A 104 12.06 -0.42 -8.84
CA ARG A 104 11.52 0.07 -7.58
C ARG A 104 12.40 -0.18 -6.36
N ASN A 105 13.63 -0.71 -6.56
CA ASN A 105 14.49 -1.08 -5.42
C ASN A 105 14.86 0.11 -4.54
N GLU A 106 15.02 1.31 -5.12
CA GLU A 106 15.35 2.55 -4.47
C GLU A 106 14.17 3.54 -4.40
N ALA A 107 12.94 3.05 -4.61
CA ALA A 107 11.74 3.88 -4.56
C ALA A 107 11.57 4.54 -3.20
N ALA A 108 11.23 5.84 -3.19
CA ALA A 108 11.05 6.64 -1.98
C ALA A 108 10.06 5.98 -1.00
N ALA A 109 8.99 5.38 -1.50
CA ALA A 109 7.97 4.70 -0.72
C ALA A 109 8.51 3.61 0.23
N LYS A 110 9.66 2.99 -0.08
CA LYS A 110 10.29 1.98 0.79
C LYS A 110 10.86 2.57 2.08
N PHE A 111 11.13 3.86 2.11
CA PHE A 111 11.89 4.55 3.15
C PHE A 111 11.05 5.52 3.98
N TRP A 112 9.74 5.57 3.79
CA TRP A 112 8.87 6.53 4.48
C TRP A 112 8.92 6.43 6.02
N LEU A 113 9.23 5.25 6.57
CA LEU A 113 9.42 5.02 8.01
C LEU A 113 10.88 5.22 8.50
N GLU A 114 11.77 5.63 7.61
CA GLU A 114 13.20 5.85 7.91
C GLU A 114 13.56 7.34 7.90
N SER A 115 12.63 8.23 7.51
CA SER A 115 12.84 9.69 7.51
C SER A 115 12.68 10.30 8.90
N GLU A 116 13.18 11.52 9.07
CA GLU A 116 13.00 12.31 10.28
C GLU A 116 11.52 12.66 10.56
N GLN A 117 10.68 12.72 9.51
CA GLN A 117 9.26 13.02 9.62
C GLN A 117 8.43 11.81 10.06
N SER A 118 8.98 10.60 9.99
CA SER A 118 8.23 9.37 10.20
C SER A 118 7.59 9.28 11.59
N ALA A 119 8.25 9.77 12.62
CA ALA A 119 7.72 9.76 14.00
C ALA A 119 6.43 10.59 14.11
N ALA A 120 6.45 11.84 13.65
CA ALA A 120 5.30 12.73 13.72
C ALA A 120 4.12 12.21 12.86
N ILE A 121 4.42 11.62 11.68
CA ILE A 121 3.40 11.00 10.84
C ILE A 121 2.77 9.78 11.54
N CYS A 122 3.56 8.94 12.19
CA CYS A 122 3.03 7.80 12.95
C CYS A 122 2.16 8.24 14.13
N GLU A 123 2.56 9.28 14.88
CA GLU A 123 1.75 9.88 15.96
C GLU A 123 0.40 10.37 15.43
N GLU A 124 0.37 11.04 14.28
CA GLU A 124 -0.89 11.48 13.67
C GLU A 124 -1.73 10.27 13.21
N LEU A 125 -1.14 9.31 12.51
CA LEU A 125 -1.82 8.11 12.01
C LEU A 125 -2.44 7.27 13.14
N ALA A 126 -1.82 7.24 14.31
CA ALA A 126 -2.37 6.53 15.48
C ALA A 126 -3.72 7.09 15.95
N THR A 127 -4.12 8.28 15.50
CA THR A 127 -5.41 8.93 15.82
C THR A 127 -6.48 8.75 14.73
N PHE A 128 -6.17 8.07 13.62
CA PHE A 128 -7.10 7.88 12.51
C PHE A 128 -8.18 6.85 12.83
N ASP A 129 -9.36 7.01 12.20
CA ASP A 129 -10.46 6.06 12.35
C ASP A 129 -10.17 4.75 11.59
N TYR A 130 -9.43 4.84 10.45
CA TYR A 130 -9.10 3.69 9.63
C TYR A 130 -7.68 3.79 9.07
N LEU A 131 -6.94 2.68 9.12
CA LEU A 131 -5.69 2.49 8.39
C LEU A 131 -5.86 1.32 7.42
N TYR A 132 -5.64 1.57 6.13
CA TYR A 132 -5.67 0.54 5.08
C TYR A 132 -4.27 0.33 4.52
N LEU A 133 -3.89 -0.92 4.34
CA LEU A 133 -2.66 -1.32 3.65
C LEU A 133 -2.81 -2.68 2.99
N SER A 134 -1.90 -3.00 2.08
CA SER A 134 -1.84 -4.30 1.43
C SER A 134 -0.57 -5.09 1.79
N GLY A 135 -0.53 -6.36 1.41
CA GLY A 135 0.66 -7.19 1.52
C GLY A 135 1.87 -6.61 0.77
N ILE A 136 1.64 -5.88 -0.33
CA ILE A 136 2.71 -5.15 -1.04
C ILE A 136 3.30 -4.05 -0.15
N SER A 137 2.46 -3.32 0.61
CA SER A 137 2.93 -2.28 1.53
C SER A 137 3.89 -2.82 2.59
N LEU A 138 3.67 -4.06 3.05
CA LEU A 138 4.59 -4.75 3.97
C LEU A 138 5.85 -5.24 3.25
N ALA A 139 5.69 -5.81 2.06
CA ALA A 139 6.76 -6.46 1.31
C ALA A 139 7.89 -5.51 0.91
N ILE A 140 7.55 -4.25 0.61
CA ILE A 140 8.55 -3.25 0.17
C ILE A 140 9.38 -2.66 1.31
N LEU A 141 8.96 -2.81 2.56
CA LEU A 141 9.63 -2.24 3.72
C LEU A 141 10.79 -3.13 4.21
N SER A 142 11.78 -2.50 4.81
CA SER A 142 12.79 -3.21 5.59
C SER A 142 12.17 -3.89 6.82
N PRO A 143 12.78 -4.95 7.37
CA PRO A 143 12.26 -5.59 8.60
C PRO A 143 12.03 -4.59 9.74
N ALA A 144 12.98 -3.67 9.97
CA ALA A 144 12.84 -2.64 11.01
C ALA A 144 11.68 -1.67 10.75
N SER A 145 11.43 -1.32 9.49
CA SER A 145 10.29 -0.47 9.09
C SER A 145 8.96 -1.23 9.21
N ARG A 146 8.93 -2.53 8.92
CA ARG A 146 7.75 -3.38 9.16
C ARG A 146 7.39 -3.43 10.65
N ASP A 147 8.37 -3.58 11.55
CA ASP A 147 8.14 -3.57 13.00
C ASP A 147 7.55 -2.23 13.48
N LYS A 148 8.05 -1.10 12.95
CA LYS A 148 7.48 0.22 13.22
C LYS A 148 6.04 0.33 12.74
N LEU A 149 5.75 -0.15 11.51
CA LEU A 149 4.39 -0.15 10.97
C LEU A 149 3.45 -1.00 11.81
N LEU A 150 3.83 -2.22 12.18
CA LEU A 150 3.01 -3.08 13.03
C LEU A 150 2.76 -2.46 14.41
N SER A 151 3.74 -1.75 14.97
CA SER A 151 3.57 -1.01 16.23
C SER A 151 2.56 0.12 16.09
N LEU A 152 2.63 0.91 15.01
CA LEU A 152 1.65 1.94 14.68
C LEU A 152 0.24 1.37 14.56
N LEU A 153 0.08 0.23 13.87
CA LEU A 153 -1.23 -0.41 13.67
C LEU A 153 -1.85 -0.85 15.01
N ARG A 154 -1.02 -1.41 15.92
CA ARG A 154 -1.48 -1.77 17.28
C ARG A 154 -1.89 -0.53 18.07
N GLU A 155 -1.13 0.54 17.99
CA GLU A 155 -1.44 1.81 18.66
C GLU A 155 -2.73 2.43 18.13
N CYS A 156 -2.93 2.51 16.82
CA CYS A 156 -4.17 2.98 16.22
C CYS A 156 -5.38 2.19 16.73
N ARG A 157 -5.29 0.85 16.79
CA ARG A 157 -6.34 -0.01 17.36
C ARG A 157 -6.57 0.27 18.84
N ALA A 158 -5.53 0.44 19.62
CA ALA A 158 -5.65 0.76 21.05
C ALA A 158 -6.38 2.11 21.27
N ASN A 159 -6.22 3.05 20.34
CA ASN A 159 -6.91 4.35 20.34
C ASN A 159 -8.34 4.29 19.76
N GLY A 160 -8.82 3.10 19.34
CA GLY A 160 -10.19 2.88 18.83
C GLY A 160 -10.33 2.92 17.31
N GLY A 161 -9.23 3.13 16.58
CA GLY A 161 -9.18 3.01 15.13
C GLY A 161 -9.30 1.56 14.64
N LYS A 162 -9.47 1.38 13.35
CA LYS A 162 -9.59 0.07 12.70
C LYS A 162 -8.56 -0.11 11.62
N VAL A 163 -7.95 -1.28 11.59
CA VAL A 163 -6.98 -1.69 10.57
C VAL A 163 -7.66 -2.56 9.53
N ILE A 164 -7.45 -2.22 8.27
CA ILE A 164 -7.97 -2.91 7.08
C ILE A 164 -6.79 -3.44 6.28
N PHE A 165 -6.78 -4.73 6.00
CA PHE A 165 -5.69 -5.39 5.32
C PHE A 165 -6.17 -6.15 4.08
N ASP A 166 -5.48 -5.96 2.96
CA ASP A 166 -5.63 -6.72 1.72
C ASP A 166 -4.41 -7.64 1.57
N ASN A 167 -4.61 -8.97 1.46
CA ASN A 167 -3.48 -9.91 1.41
C ASN A 167 -2.55 -9.68 0.22
N ASN A 168 -3.05 -9.38 -0.94
CA ASN A 168 -2.31 -8.99 -2.17
C ASN A 168 -0.87 -9.54 -2.22
N TYR A 169 -0.75 -10.88 -2.08
CA TYR A 169 0.54 -11.56 -1.95
C TYR A 169 1.30 -11.57 -3.26
N ARG A 170 2.56 -11.11 -3.21
CA ARG A 170 3.45 -11.09 -4.38
C ARG A 170 4.76 -11.79 -4.03
N PRO A 171 4.88 -13.10 -4.32
CA PRO A 171 6.05 -13.91 -3.91
C PRO A 171 7.40 -13.29 -4.24
N ARG A 172 7.49 -12.62 -5.40
CA ARG A 172 8.74 -12.00 -5.89
C ARG A 172 9.25 -10.83 -5.05
N LEU A 173 8.44 -10.30 -4.12
CA LEU A 173 8.81 -9.18 -3.24
C LEU A 173 9.35 -9.64 -1.89
N TRP A 174 9.32 -10.93 -1.60
CA TRP A 174 9.71 -11.52 -0.34
C TRP A 174 10.98 -12.38 -0.48
N SER A 175 11.76 -12.46 0.58
CA SER A 175 12.98 -13.29 0.60
C SER A 175 12.66 -14.77 0.72
N SER A 176 11.58 -15.12 1.43
CA SER A 176 11.06 -16.48 1.55
C SER A 176 9.56 -16.51 1.87
N LYS A 177 8.96 -17.68 1.66
CA LYS A 177 7.57 -17.95 2.00
C LYS A 177 7.36 -17.94 3.52
N GLU A 178 8.31 -18.48 4.26
CA GLU A 178 8.29 -18.56 5.71
C GLU A 178 8.33 -17.17 6.35
N GLU A 179 9.18 -16.27 5.85
CA GLU A 179 9.19 -14.87 6.30
C GLU A 179 7.83 -14.21 6.06
N THR A 180 7.26 -14.42 4.86
CA THR A 180 5.95 -13.86 4.53
C THR A 180 4.88 -14.37 5.47
N GLN A 181 4.84 -15.68 5.74
CA GLN A 181 3.87 -16.29 6.66
C GLN A 181 3.96 -15.68 8.07
N GLN A 182 5.16 -15.47 8.58
CA GLN A 182 5.37 -14.84 9.89
C GLN A 182 4.85 -13.40 9.91
N VAL A 183 5.17 -12.61 8.89
CA VAL A 183 4.74 -11.20 8.81
C VAL A 183 3.23 -11.10 8.63
N TYR A 184 2.62 -11.96 7.79
CA TYR A 184 1.16 -11.97 7.60
C TYR A 184 0.42 -12.41 8.85
N GLN A 185 0.97 -13.37 9.61
CA GLN A 185 0.38 -13.74 10.91
C GLN A 185 0.35 -12.53 11.86
N GLN A 186 1.48 -11.82 12.01
CA GLN A 186 1.56 -10.61 12.84
C GLN A 186 0.64 -9.49 12.33
N MET A 187 0.46 -9.39 11.01
CA MET A 187 -0.44 -8.42 10.39
C MET A 187 -1.90 -8.74 10.70
N LEU A 188 -2.31 -10.01 10.59
CA LEU A 188 -3.66 -10.46 10.90
C LEU A 188 -4.02 -10.20 12.37
N GLU A 189 -3.08 -10.39 13.32
CA GLU A 189 -3.24 -10.03 14.73
C GLU A 189 -3.56 -8.53 14.94
N CYS A 190 -3.11 -7.67 14.02
CA CYS A 190 -3.41 -6.23 14.04
C CYS A 190 -4.68 -5.86 13.26
N THR A 191 -5.28 -6.79 12.51
CA THR A 191 -6.34 -6.51 11.53
C THR A 191 -7.73 -6.56 12.15
N ASN A 192 -8.62 -5.66 11.74
CA ASN A 192 -10.04 -5.67 12.05
C ASN A 192 -10.88 -6.15 10.86
N ILE A 193 -10.45 -5.83 9.63
CA ILE A 193 -11.13 -6.21 8.39
C ILE A 193 -10.07 -6.74 7.43
N ALA A 194 -10.20 -7.98 6.98
CA ALA A 194 -9.29 -8.58 6.02
C ALA A 194 -9.99 -8.82 4.68
N PHE A 195 -9.38 -8.37 3.60
CA PHE A 195 -9.72 -8.73 2.23
C PHE A 195 -8.72 -9.79 1.76
N LEU A 196 -9.18 -11.03 1.62
CA LEU A 196 -8.34 -12.17 1.28
C LEU A 196 -8.84 -12.80 -0.01
N THR A 197 -7.99 -12.86 -1.04
CA THR A 197 -8.26 -13.66 -2.23
C THR A 197 -7.78 -15.08 -2.00
N LEU A 198 -8.57 -16.07 -2.43
CA LEU A 198 -8.20 -17.48 -2.24
C LEU A 198 -6.92 -17.83 -2.99
N ASP A 199 -6.71 -17.28 -4.18
CA ASP A 199 -5.50 -17.53 -4.97
C ASP A 199 -4.23 -17.11 -4.21
N ASP A 200 -4.25 -15.95 -3.57
CA ASP A 200 -3.12 -15.47 -2.74
C ASP A 200 -2.97 -16.32 -1.46
N GLU A 201 -4.08 -16.74 -0.87
CA GLU A 201 -4.08 -17.63 0.29
C GLU A 201 -3.48 -19.01 -0.05
N ASP A 202 -3.88 -19.60 -1.15
CA ASP A 202 -3.37 -20.90 -1.63
C ASP A 202 -1.89 -20.79 -1.98
N ALA A 203 -1.48 -19.70 -2.63
CA ALA A 203 -0.08 -19.45 -2.95
C ALA A 203 0.80 -19.33 -1.69
N LEU A 204 0.29 -18.67 -0.62
CA LEU A 204 1.04 -18.45 0.60
C LEU A 204 0.97 -19.62 1.58
N TRP A 205 -0.21 -20.21 1.79
CA TRP A 205 -0.45 -21.21 2.85
C TRP A 205 -0.65 -22.64 2.32
N GLY A 206 -0.78 -22.80 0.99
CA GLY A 206 -1.22 -24.04 0.34
C GLY A 206 -2.75 -24.15 0.33
N GLU A 207 -3.27 -24.86 -0.66
CA GLU A 207 -4.70 -25.06 -0.85
C GLU A 207 -5.39 -25.57 0.42
N LYS A 208 -6.44 -24.86 0.82
CA LYS A 208 -7.26 -25.16 1.99
C LYS A 208 -8.74 -24.92 1.68
N PRO A 209 -9.65 -25.68 2.28
CA PRO A 209 -11.07 -25.34 2.24
C PRO A 209 -11.32 -23.93 2.77
N VAL A 210 -12.22 -23.18 2.13
CA VAL A 210 -12.56 -21.80 2.51
C VAL A 210 -12.87 -21.65 4.01
N ALA A 211 -13.57 -22.64 4.58
CA ALA A 211 -13.90 -22.65 6.02
C ALA A 211 -12.64 -22.69 6.91
N GLU A 212 -11.58 -23.39 6.51
CA GLU A 212 -10.30 -23.43 7.23
C GLU A 212 -9.54 -22.10 7.10
N VAL A 213 -9.56 -21.48 5.92
CA VAL A 213 -8.97 -20.14 5.70
C VAL A 213 -9.65 -19.12 6.61
N ILE A 214 -11.00 -19.11 6.64
CA ILE A 214 -11.78 -18.24 7.52
C ILE A 214 -11.44 -18.51 9.00
N ALA A 215 -11.43 -19.76 9.42
CA ALA A 215 -11.15 -20.13 10.82
C ALA A 215 -9.75 -19.70 11.26
N ARG A 216 -8.73 -19.89 10.41
CA ARG A 216 -7.36 -19.45 10.66
C ARG A 216 -7.28 -17.92 10.78
N THR A 217 -7.93 -17.20 9.87
CA THR A 217 -7.91 -15.72 9.87
C THR A 217 -8.60 -15.14 11.11
N HIS A 218 -9.68 -15.77 11.58
CA HIS A 218 -10.37 -15.35 12.80
C HIS A 218 -9.64 -15.75 14.09
N ALA A 219 -8.73 -16.71 14.03
CA ALA A 219 -7.93 -17.14 15.19
C ALA A 219 -6.67 -16.29 15.41
N ALA A 220 -6.29 -15.44 14.43
CA ALA A 220 -5.21 -14.48 14.54
C ALA A 220 -5.72 -13.18 15.19
#